data_286c86f1a6868d39845fe35febb63f6a
#
_entry.id   286c86f1a6868d39845fe35febb63f6a
#
_cell.length_a   1.000
_cell.length_b   1.000
_cell.length_c   1.000
_cell.angle_alpha   90.00
_cell.angle_beta   90.00
_cell.angle_gamma   90.00
#
_symmetry.space_group_name_H-M   'P 1'
#
loop_
_entity.id
_entity.type
_entity.pdbx_description
1 polymer ?
#
loop_
_entity_poly.entity_id
_entity_poly.type
_entity_poly.pdbx_seq_one_letter_code
_entity_poly.pdbx_strand_id
1 'polypeptide(L)'
;MKVGIISDTHVPGAAVSLPPKVFDIFTGVDLILHAGDIVESSVLDELAAIAPVEAVAGNMDGLELQVRLPAKKVLTLGGFSIGLTHGKYRIDIQKEMVRKDFGKVDLIVYGHSHMPFWGEIDGVWFLNPGSPTDKRYAPYNSVALLTVGDVLSAEIIRL
;
A
#
# COMPACT_ATOMS: atom_id res chain seq x y z
N MET A 1 -15.33 8.43 -0.99
CA MET A 1 -14.57 7.65 0.00
C MET A 1 -13.10 8.02 -0.14
N LYS A 2 -12.41 8.27 0.97
CA LYS A 2 -10.98 8.64 1.01
C LYS A 2 -10.20 7.51 1.65
N VAL A 3 -9.16 7.01 1.01
CA VAL A 3 -8.39 5.84 1.45
C VAL A 3 -6.92 6.19 1.57
N GLY A 4 -6.33 5.96 2.75
CA GLY A 4 -4.89 6.07 2.96
C GLY A 4 -4.19 4.84 2.39
N ILE A 5 -3.13 5.03 1.62
CA ILE A 5 -2.36 3.93 1.02
C ILE A 5 -0.92 4.01 1.50
N ILE A 6 -0.44 2.92 2.09
CA ILE A 6 0.90 2.81 2.66
C ILE A 6 1.49 1.42 2.36
N SER A 7 2.80 1.33 2.27
CA SER A 7 3.54 0.09 2.06
C SER A 7 4.97 0.23 2.56
N ASP A 8 5.64 -0.91 2.76
CA ASP A 8 7.08 -0.94 3.02
C ASP A 8 7.48 -0.06 4.21
N THR A 9 6.74 -0.19 5.30
CA THR A 9 6.97 0.61 6.52
C THR A 9 8.23 0.18 7.26
N HIS A 10 8.61 -1.10 7.20
CA HIS A 10 9.83 -1.66 7.76
C HIS A 10 10.16 -1.16 9.18
N VAL A 11 9.16 -1.00 10.03
CA VAL A 11 9.34 -0.61 11.44
C VAL A 11 9.39 -1.89 12.29
N PRO A 12 10.44 -2.05 13.11
CA PRO A 12 11.51 -1.10 13.48
C PRO A 12 12.77 -1.19 12.61
N GLY A 13 12.79 -1.86 11.47
CA GLY A 13 14.00 -2.10 10.68
C GLY A 13 14.60 -0.83 10.03
N ALA A 14 13.84 -0.11 9.22
CA ALA A 14 14.30 1.11 8.53
C ALA A 14 14.11 2.37 9.38
N ALA A 15 13.12 2.38 10.30
CA ALA A 15 12.87 3.46 11.23
C ALA A 15 12.37 2.90 12.57
N VAL A 16 12.54 3.64 13.64
CA VAL A 16 12.06 3.25 14.98
C VAL A 16 10.53 3.30 15.07
N SER A 17 9.89 4.22 14.34
CA SER A 17 8.44 4.42 14.29
C SER A 17 8.02 5.01 12.95
N LEU A 18 6.72 5.03 12.68
CA LEU A 18 6.17 5.75 11.54
C LEU A 18 6.45 7.26 11.66
N PRO A 19 6.78 7.95 10.56
CA PRO A 19 6.90 9.40 10.56
C PRO A 19 5.58 10.06 11.01
N PRO A 20 5.60 11.03 11.94
CA PRO A 20 4.39 11.72 12.43
C PRO A 20 3.51 12.28 11.31
N LYS A 21 4.11 12.74 10.23
CA LYS A 21 3.42 13.26 9.05
C LYS A 21 2.45 12.25 8.40
N VAL A 22 2.69 10.94 8.55
CA VAL A 22 1.76 9.90 8.07
C VAL A 22 0.42 10.01 8.77
N PHE A 23 0.43 10.22 10.09
CA PHE A 23 -0.78 10.36 10.92
C PHE A 23 -1.57 11.61 10.52
N ASP A 24 -0.86 12.73 10.28
CA ASP A 24 -1.49 13.98 9.83
C ASP A 24 -2.16 13.81 8.47
N ILE A 25 -1.48 13.15 7.51
CA ILE A 25 -2.00 12.90 6.16
C ILE A 25 -3.22 11.98 6.20
N PHE A 26 -3.21 10.95 7.06
CA PHE A 26 -4.29 9.97 7.13
C PHE A 26 -5.43 10.38 8.05
N THR A 27 -5.34 11.54 8.72
CA THR A 27 -6.47 12.07 9.49
C THR A 27 -7.70 12.25 8.61
N GLY A 28 -8.80 11.60 9.01
CA GLY A 28 -10.09 11.69 8.33
C GLY A 28 -10.22 10.83 7.05
N VAL A 29 -9.33 9.85 6.83
CA VAL A 29 -9.57 8.80 5.83
C VAL A 29 -10.61 7.80 6.33
N ASP A 30 -11.34 7.18 5.42
CA ASP A 30 -12.36 6.19 5.73
C ASP A 30 -11.79 4.78 5.93
N LEU A 31 -10.61 4.52 5.34
CA LEU A 31 -9.94 3.22 5.31
C LEU A 31 -8.45 3.43 5.08
N ILE A 32 -7.62 2.52 5.56
CA ILE A 32 -6.19 2.44 5.23
C ILE A 32 -5.91 1.08 4.57
N LEU A 33 -5.19 1.09 3.44
CA LEU A 33 -4.67 -0.12 2.80
C LEU A 33 -3.16 -0.18 3.00
N HIS A 34 -2.66 -1.29 3.59
CA HIS A 34 -1.24 -1.54 3.75
C HIS A 34 -0.79 -2.68 2.82
N ALA A 35 0.07 -2.36 1.87
CA ALA A 35 0.53 -3.30 0.85
C ALA A 35 1.77 -4.13 1.25
N GLY A 36 1.94 -4.44 2.55
CA GLY A 36 2.94 -5.37 3.07
C GLY A 36 4.29 -4.76 3.42
N ASP A 37 5.21 -5.61 3.91
CA ASP A 37 6.48 -5.25 4.54
C ASP A 37 6.28 -4.29 5.73
N ILE A 38 5.48 -4.75 6.67
CA ILE A 38 5.10 -4.07 7.91
C ILE A 38 6.20 -4.23 8.94
N VAL A 39 6.64 -5.46 9.14
CA VAL A 39 7.63 -6.04 10.08
C VAL A 39 7.05 -6.31 11.46
N GLU A 40 6.47 -5.34 12.16
CA GLU A 40 5.79 -5.56 13.45
C GLU A 40 4.31 -5.20 13.40
N SER A 41 3.49 -6.00 14.09
CA SER A 41 2.04 -5.83 14.14
C SER A 41 1.61 -4.51 14.80
N SER A 42 2.43 -3.93 15.68
CA SER A 42 2.20 -2.62 16.31
C SER A 42 1.95 -1.49 15.30
N VAL A 43 2.56 -1.56 14.13
CA VAL A 43 2.31 -0.60 13.04
C VAL A 43 0.84 -0.61 12.60
N LEU A 44 0.24 -1.80 12.51
CA LEU A 44 -1.18 -1.92 12.17
C LEU A 44 -2.08 -1.37 13.27
N ASP A 45 -1.69 -1.55 14.54
CA ASP A 45 -2.43 -1.01 15.68
C ASP A 45 -2.38 0.52 15.71
N GLU A 46 -1.22 1.11 15.43
CA GLU A 46 -1.07 2.56 15.29
C GLU A 46 -1.93 3.12 14.16
N LEU A 47 -1.94 2.48 12.99
CA LEU A 47 -2.77 2.89 11.86
C LEU A 47 -4.27 2.68 12.15
N ALA A 48 -4.63 1.61 12.85
CA ALA A 48 -6.01 1.30 13.23
C ALA A 48 -6.60 2.31 14.21
N ALA A 49 -5.77 3.07 14.94
CA ALA A 49 -6.22 4.18 15.76
C ALA A 49 -6.75 5.37 14.92
N ILE A 50 -6.41 5.44 13.62
CA ILE A 50 -6.87 6.50 12.70
C ILE A 50 -8.15 6.05 11.96
N ALA A 51 -8.10 4.87 11.32
CA ALA A 51 -9.18 4.31 10.51
C ALA A 51 -9.04 2.78 10.42
N PRO A 52 -10.09 2.03 10.01
CA PRO A 52 -9.96 0.62 9.72
C PRO A 52 -8.79 0.32 8.77
N VAL A 53 -8.07 -0.78 9.01
CA VAL A 53 -6.90 -1.18 8.21
C VAL A 53 -7.16 -2.51 7.52
N GLU A 54 -6.94 -2.55 6.22
CA GLU A 54 -6.86 -3.75 5.42
C GLU A 54 -5.42 -3.95 4.95
N ALA A 55 -4.83 -5.10 5.23
CA ALA A 55 -3.42 -5.35 4.97
C ALA A 55 -3.18 -6.69 4.29
N VAL A 56 -2.04 -6.80 3.61
CA VAL A 56 -1.48 -8.04 3.10
C VAL A 56 -0.07 -8.23 3.63
N ALA A 57 0.41 -9.49 3.68
CA ALA A 57 1.77 -9.78 4.08
C ALA A 57 2.77 -9.44 2.96
N GLY A 58 3.94 -8.93 3.36
CA GLY A 58 5.11 -8.76 2.51
C GLY A 58 6.21 -9.80 2.81
N ASN A 59 7.28 -9.76 2.05
CA ASN A 59 8.37 -10.73 2.19
C ASN A 59 9.29 -10.48 3.40
N MET A 60 9.27 -9.28 3.96
CA MET A 60 10.03 -8.94 5.18
C MET A 60 9.23 -9.12 6.46
N ASP A 61 7.95 -9.44 6.36
CA ASP A 61 7.08 -9.66 7.50
C ASP A 61 7.46 -10.95 8.24
N GLY A 62 7.44 -10.89 9.57
CA GLY A 62 7.67 -12.04 10.44
C GLY A 62 6.58 -13.11 10.29
N LEU A 63 6.86 -14.32 10.79
CA LEU A 63 5.95 -15.46 10.68
C LEU A 63 4.54 -15.15 11.22
N GLU A 64 4.42 -14.40 12.31
CA GLU A 64 3.12 -13.97 12.86
C GLU A 64 2.26 -13.24 11.83
N LEU A 65 2.82 -12.22 11.19
CA LEU A 65 2.11 -11.45 10.17
C LEU A 65 1.84 -12.26 8.90
N GLN A 66 2.78 -13.11 8.50
CA GLN A 66 2.59 -14.00 7.33
C GLN A 66 1.48 -15.03 7.54
N VAL A 67 1.26 -15.48 8.77
CA VAL A 67 0.15 -16.40 9.12
C VAL A 67 -1.17 -15.64 9.25
N ARG A 68 -1.14 -14.43 9.82
CA ARG A 68 -2.33 -13.60 10.09
C ARG A 68 -2.88 -12.91 8.84
N LEU A 69 -2.02 -12.46 7.94
CA LEU A 69 -2.40 -11.67 6.77
C LEU A 69 -2.33 -12.51 5.49
N PRO A 70 -3.28 -12.32 4.55
CA PRO A 70 -3.20 -12.97 3.26
C PRO A 70 -2.05 -12.36 2.42
N ALA A 71 -1.50 -13.14 1.48
CA ALA A 71 -0.50 -12.63 0.53
C ALA A 71 -1.09 -11.65 -0.50
N LYS A 72 -2.40 -11.78 -0.77
CA LYS A 72 -3.16 -10.88 -1.64
C LYS A 72 -4.63 -10.86 -1.25
N LYS A 73 -5.32 -9.78 -1.59
CA LYS A 73 -6.74 -9.58 -1.29
C LYS A 73 -7.41 -8.82 -2.43
N VAL A 74 -8.70 -9.06 -2.62
CA VAL A 74 -9.54 -8.23 -3.49
C VAL A 74 -10.61 -7.58 -2.61
N LEU A 75 -10.77 -6.28 -2.76
CA LEU A 75 -11.74 -5.46 -2.03
C LEU A 75 -12.69 -4.80 -3.04
N THR A 76 -13.93 -4.58 -2.65
CA THR A 76 -14.87 -3.76 -3.43
C THR A 76 -15.10 -2.46 -2.69
N LEU A 77 -14.66 -1.35 -3.26
CA LEU A 77 -14.80 -0.01 -2.70
C LEU A 77 -15.51 0.90 -3.71
N GLY A 78 -16.65 1.47 -3.34
CA GLY A 78 -17.42 2.37 -4.20
C GLY A 78 -17.79 1.77 -5.57
N GLY A 79 -17.93 0.43 -5.65
CA GLY A 79 -18.22 -0.28 -6.90
C GLY A 79 -16.99 -0.70 -7.70
N PHE A 80 -15.78 -0.23 -7.35
CA PHE A 80 -14.53 -0.64 -7.97
C PHE A 80 -13.93 -1.88 -7.29
N SER A 81 -13.38 -2.78 -8.10
CA SER A 81 -12.65 -3.96 -7.65
C SER A 81 -11.16 -3.62 -7.51
N ILE A 82 -10.65 -3.68 -6.27
CA ILE A 82 -9.28 -3.27 -5.93
C ILE A 82 -8.48 -4.49 -5.47
N GLY A 83 -7.47 -4.87 -6.22
CA GLY A 83 -6.48 -5.85 -5.83
C GLY A 83 -5.44 -5.22 -4.90
N LEU A 84 -5.17 -5.87 -3.77
CA LEU A 84 -4.12 -5.49 -2.83
C LEU A 84 -3.11 -6.63 -2.73
N THR A 85 -1.83 -6.34 -2.96
CA THR A 85 -0.72 -7.31 -2.87
C THR A 85 0.57 -6.57 -2.51
N HIS A 86 1.52 -7.27 -1.89
CA HIS A 86 2.85 -6.68 -1.75
C HIS A 86 3.62 -6.73 -3.09
N GLY A 87 3.47 -7.82 -3.82
CA GLY A 87 4.36 -8.12 -4.95
C GLY A 87 5.74 -8.53 -4.45
N LYS A 88 6.45 -9.33 -5.19
CA LYS A 88 7.83 -9.81 -4.87
C LYS A 88 8.70 -9.84 -6.12
N TYR A 89 8.35 -9.02 -7.08
CA TYR A 89 8.92 -9.04 -8.40
C TYR A 89 9.93 -7.92 -8.58
N ARG A 90 10.88 -8.13 -9.47
CA ARG A 90 11.83 -7.09 -9.87
C ARG A 90 11.08 -5.86 -10.40
N ILE A 91 11.68 -4.69 -10.20
CA ILE A 91 11.05 -3.38 -10.49
C ILE A 91 10.61 -3.24 -11.95
N ASP A 92 11.39 -3.80 -12.87
CA ASP A 92 11.18 -3.72 -14.32
C ASP A 92 9.97 -4.53 -14.83
N ILE A 93 9.62 -5.62 -14.14
CA ILE A 93 8.52 -6.53 -14.51
C ILE A 93 7.38 -6.53 -13.49
N GLN A 94 7.49 -5.75 -12.41
CA GLN A 94 6.59 -5.85 -11.27
C GLN A 94 5.12 -5.64 -11.65
N LYS A 95 4.82 -4.61 -12.45
CA LYS A 95 3.44 -4.30 -12.83
C LYS A 95 2.79 -5.40 -13.66
N GLU A 96 3.54 -5.99 -14.60
CA GLU A 96 3.06 -7.13 -15.38
C GLU A 96 2.78 -8.35 -14.50
N MET A 97 3.67 -8.61 -13.52
CA MET A 97 3.56 -9.78 -12.66
C MET A 97 2.43 -9.64 -11.64
N VAL A 98 2.29 -8.49 -10.98
CA VAL A 98 1.17 -8.28 -10.02
C VAL A 98 -0.18 -8.29 -10.74
N ARG A 99 -0.25 -7.89 -12.02
CA ARG A 99 -1.47 -8.02 -12.81
C ARG A 99 -1.89 -9.48 -13.00
N LYS A 100 -0.93 -10.39 -13.19
CA LYS A 100 -1.20 -11.84 -13.33
C LYS A 100 -1.70 -12.48 -12.02
N ASP A 101 -1.43 -11.84 -10.88
CA ASP A 101 -1.90 -12.31 -9.57
C ASP A 101 -3.41 -12.13 -9.38
N PHE A 102 -4.04 -11.25 -10.17
CA PHE A 102 -5.46 -10.95 -10.10
C PHE A 102 -6.16 -11.26 -11.42
N GLY A 103 -7.44 -11.61 -11.33
CA GLY A 103 -8.34 -11.66 -12.47
C GLY A 103 -8.71 -10.25 -12.94
N LYS A 104 -10.00 -10.01 -13.20
CA LYS A 104 -10.47 -8.67 -13.58
C LYS A 104 -10.56 -7.79 -12.35
N VAL A 105 -9.73 -6.74 -12.29
CA VAL A 105 -9.78 -5.67 -11.26
C VAL A 105 -9.61 -4.31 -11.93
N ASP A 106 -10.11 -3.27 -11.26
CA ASP A 106 -10.02 -1.88 -11.75
C ASP A 106 -8.73 -1.19 -11.30
N LEU A 107 -8.24 -1.54 -10.11
CA LEU A 107 -7.02 -0.99 -9.52
C LEU A 107 -6.21 -2.11 -8.86
N ILE A 108 -4.89 -2.04 -8.97
CA ILE A 108 -3.95 -2.83 -8.18
C ILE A 108 -3.12 -1.89 -7.29
N VAL A 109 -3.25 -2.06 -5.97
CA VAL A 109 -2.38 -1.44 -4.96
C VAL A 109 -1.28 -2.43 -4.62
N TYR A 110 -0.02 -1.98 -4.68
CA TYR A 110 1.15 -2.84 -4.47
C TYR A 110 2.33 -2.08 -3.85
N GLY A 111 3.33 -2.80 -3.33
CA GLY A 111 4.52 -2.26 -2.68
C GLY A 111 5.84 -2.79 -3.24
N HIS A 112 6.74 -3.23 -2.35
CA HIS A 112 8.00 -3.95 -2.59
C HIS A 112 9.11 -3.13 -3.28
N SER A 113 8.81 -2.41 -4.33
CA SER A 113 9.82 -1.64 -5.08
C SER A 113 10.24 -0.34 -4.39
N HIS A 114 9.47 0.14 -3.43
CA HIS A 114 9.56 1.46 -2.80
C HIS A 114 9.44 2.64 -3.80
N MET A 115 9.13 2.36 -5.08
CA MET A 115 9.02 3.37 -6.12
C MET A 115 7.59 3.85 -6.23
N PRO A 116 7.30 5.10 -5.88
CA PRO A 116 5.95 5.63 -6.00
C PRO A 116 5.50 5.63 -7.47
N PHE A 117 4.27 5.19 -7.69
CA PHE A 117 3.67 5.15 -9.03
C PHE A 117 2.16 5.30 -8.96
N TRP A 118 1.61 6.11 -9.83
CA TRP A 118 0.20 6.19 -10.13
C TRP A 118 0.00 6.29 -11.64
N GLY A 119 -0.77 5.39 -12.22
CA GLY A 119 -1.05 5.39 -13.65
C GLY A 119 -1.85 4.19 -14.12
N GLU A 120 -2.45 4.32 -15.29
CA GLU A 120 -3.21 3.27 -15.95
C GLU A 120 -2.35 2.54 -16.97
N ILE A 121 -2.45 1.21 -17.02
CA ILE A 121 -1.77 0.35 -17.98
C ILE A 121 -2.79 -0.68 -18.48
N ASP A 122 -3.11 -0.66 -19.77
CA ASP A 122 -4.04 -1.58 -20.43
C ASP A 122 -5.39 -1.69 -19.69
N GLY A 123 -5.97 -0.56 -19.28
CA GLY A 123 -7.29 -0.49 -18.65
C GLY A 123 -7.32 -0.88 -17.17
N VAL A 124 -6.18 -1.05 -16.51
CA VAL A 124 -6.06 -1.28 -15.07
C VAL A 124 -5.21 -0.18 -14.45
N TRP A 125 -5.70 0.43 -13.38
CA TRP A 125 -4.94 1.37 -12.59
C TRP A 125 -3.93 0.67 -11.70
N PHE A 126 -2.76 1.28 -11.50
CA PHE A 126 -1.71 0.80 -10.61
C PHE A 126 -1.31 1.90 -9.64
N LEU A 127 -1.25 1.56 -8.35
CA LEU A 127 -0.83 2.47 -7.29
C LEU A 127 0.22 1.82 -6.41
N ASN A 128 1.42 2.39 -6.41
CA ASN A 128 2.44 2.11 -5.40
C ASN A 128 2.66 3.40 -4.60
N PRO A 129 2.45 3.40 -3.28
CA PRO A 129 2.59 4.61 -2.46
C PRO A 129 4.06 5.00 -2.22
N GLY A 130 5.02 4.14 -2.60
CA GLY A 130 6.39 4.23 -2.13
C GLY A 130 6.54 3.68 -0.71
N SER A 131 7.56 4.14 0.02
CA SER A 131 7.80 3.81 1.42
C SER A 131 7.89 5.08 2.27
N PRO A 132 7.29 5.11 3.47
CA PRO A 132 7.38 6.25 4.37
C PRO A 132 8.73 6.33 5.11
N THR A 133 9.49 5.24 5.16
CA THR A 133 10.69 5.09 6.00
C THR A 133 11.96 4.77 5.22
N ASP A 134 11.84 4.00 4.14
CA ASP A 134 12.96 3.50 3.33
C ASP A 134 12.73 3.77 1.85
N LYS A 135 13.21 4.88 1.37
CA LYS A 135 13.04 5.27 -0.04
C LYS A 135 13.84 4.40 -1.03
N ARG A 136 14.89 3.69 -0.56
CA ARG A 136 15.81 2.93 -1.42
C ARG A 136 16.28 3.75 -2.64
N TYR A 137 15.78 3.38 -3.83
CA TYR A 137 16.11 4.05 -5.09
C TYR A 137 15.12 5.17 -5.47
N ALA A 138 14.05 5.36 -4.69
CA ALA A 138 13.11 6.44 -4.91
C ALA A 138 13.73 7.80 -4.52
N PRO A 139 13.30 8.90 -5.14
CA PRO A 139 13.84 10.22 -4.84
C PRO A 139 13.45 10.74 -3.44
N TYR A 140 12.37 10.20 -2.85
CA TYR A 140 11.81 10.62 -1.57
C TYR A 140 11.01 9.50 -0.90
N ASN A 141 10.76 9.64 0.38
CA ASN A 141 9.78 8.84 1.11
C ASN A 141 8.37 9.36 0.83
N SER A 142 7.39 8.47 0.79
CA SER A 142 6.02 8.84 0.43
C SER A 142 4.97 7.88 0.98
N VAL A 143 3.73 8.36 0.98
CA VAL A 143 2.46 7.62 1.09
C VAL A 143 1.53 8.09 -0.03
N ALA A 144 0.33 7.54 -0.13
CA ALA A 144 -0.66 8.04 -1.08
C ALA A 144 -2.05 8.19 -0.45
N LEU A 145 -2.86 9.07 -1.03
CA LEU A 145 -4.29 9.17 -0.80
C LEU A 145 -5.03 8.77 -2.07
N LEU A 146 -5.91 7.79 -1.94
CA LEU A 146 -6.82 7.36 -3.01
C LEU A 146 -8.22 7.90 -2.75
N THR A 147 -8.78 8.56 -3.73
CA THR A 147 -10.19 8.99 -3.73
C THR A 147 -11.00 8.03 -4.60
N VAL A 148 -12.01 7.41 -3.98
CA VAL A 148 -12.98 6.54 -4.63
C VAL A 148 -14.30 7.29 -4.73
N GLY A 149 -14.59 7.82 -5.93
CA GLY A 149 -15.81 8.55 -6.28
C GLY A 149 -16.45 7.91 -7.51
N ASP A 150 -16.94 8.73 -8.44
CA ASP A 150 -17.41 8.26 -9.75
C ASP A 150 -16.26 7.72 -10.61
N VAL A 151 -15.04 8.18 -10.32
CA VAL A 151 -13.77 7.73 -10.89
C VAL A 151 -12.75 7.53 -9.78
N LEU A 152 -11.73 6.71 -10.06
CA LEU A 152 -10.58 6.56 -9.18
C LEU A 152 -9.59 7.70 -9.44
N SER A 153 -9.10 8.34 -8.38
CA SER A 153 -7.99 9.28 -8.45
C SER A 153 -7.07 9.12 -7.25
N ALA A 154 -5.77 9.27 -7.44
CA ALA A 154 -4.81 9.17 -6.36
C ALA A 154 -3.77 10.28 -6.41
N GLU A 155 -3.29 10.65 -5.23
CA GLU A 155 -2.19 11.59 -5.03
C GLU A 155 -1.09 10.91 -4.23
N ILE A 156 0.14 10.94 -4.75
CA ILE A 156 1.33 10.51 -4.02
C ILE A 156 1.86 11.69 -3.24
N ILE A 157 1.96 11.52 -1.92
CA ILE A 157 2.35 12.60 -1.01
C ILE A 157 3.75 12.34 -0.49
N ARG A 158 4.66 13.26 -0.77
CA ARG A 158 6.02 13.24 -0.26
C ARG A 158 6.05 13.58 1.23
N LEU A 159 6.83 12.79 1.97
CA LEU A 159 7.11 12.99 3.41
C LEU A 159 8.33 13.88 3.65
#